data_bc5a8f661fda5e627e00ae4a6984eba5
#
_entry.id   bc5a8f661fda5e627e00ae4a6984eba5
#
_cell.length_a   1.000
_cell.length_b   1.000
_cell.length_c   1.000
_cell.angle_alpha   90.00
_cell.angle_beta   90.00
_cell.angle_gamma   90.00
#
_symmetry.space_group_name_H-M   'P 1'
#
loop_
_entity.id
_entity.type
_entity.pdbx_description
1 polymer ?
#
loop_
_entity_poly.entity_id
_entity_poly.type
_entity_poly.pdbx_seq_one_letter_code
_entity_poly.pdbx_strand_id
1 'polypeptide(L)'
;VLKRALLPTVAYMAGPGELAYFGQVGALAEVMSTPAPLALPRWSGLIIEPYVDRILERYGLTIEDLRDRHAVVKRLVAKRMPGGVTKALADMREITHRAVDALRAALAEDRRSLVDKRVVDGAEGQLMHRVDRLERRVLAAAKRREVEIVEHVDAAHAAIYPQDDPQERVLNFLPMLAREGPTLFEAMRRAARSHAESLIEAPDAIAPDQRATPIAT
;
A
#
# COMPACT_ATOMS: atom_id res chain seq x y z
N VAL A 1 24.16 18.26 -20.49
CA VAL A 1 24.94 18.71 -21.65
C VAL A 1 26.43 18.49 -21.42
N LEU A 2 27.06 19.09 -20.37
CA LEU A 2 28.50 18.94 -20.08
C LEU A 2 28.93 17.48 -19.90
N LYS A 3 28.17 16.70 -19.13
CA LYS A 3 28.42 15.25 -18.94
C LYS A 3 28.47 14.48 -20.25
N ARG A 4 27.64 14.86 -21.21
CA ARG A 4 27.54 14.20 -22.53
C ARG A 4 28.64 14.63 -23.49
N ALA A 5 29.13 15.87 -23.36
CA ALA A 5 30.31 16.31 -24.12
C ALA A 5 31.58 15.58 -23.70
N LEU A 6 31.66 15.19 -22.42
CA LEU A 6 32.80 14.45 -21.86
C LEU A 6 32.66 12.93 -22.02
N LEU A 7 31.40 12.42 -21.91
CA LEU A 7 31.08 10.99 -22.00
C LEU A 7 29.97 10.81 -23.04
N PRO A 8 30.20 10.15 -24.18
CA PRO A 8 29.18 9.94 -25.21
C PRO A 8 28.08 8.99 -24.70
N THR A 9 27.10 9.56 -23.99
CA THR A 9 25.99 8.83 -23.40
C THR A 9 24.91 8.61 -24.42
N VAL A 10 24.62 7.37 -24.81
CA VAL A 10 23.57 6.98 -25.74
C VAL A 10 22.25 6.78 -24.99
N ALA A 11 22.28 6.10 -23.84
CA ALA A 11 21.12 5.82 -23.02
C ALA A 11 21.38 6.19 -21.56
N TYR A 12 20.31 6.52 -20.86
CA TYR A 12 20.30 6.84 -19.43
C TYR A 12 19.29 5.94 -18.72
N MET A 13 19.78 5.09 -17.83
CA MET A 13 18.93 4.25 -16.98
C MET A 13 18.41 5.09 -15.83
N ALA A 14 17.11 5.33 -15.80
CA ALA A 14 16.46 6.27 -14.88
C ALA A 14 15.45 5.59 -13.96
N GLY A 15 15.36 6.05 -12.72
CA GLY A 15 14.25 5.71 -11.83
C GLY A 15 12.97 6.48 -12.21
N PRO A 16 11.80 6.12 -11.64
CA PRO A 16 10.51 6.75 -11.99
C PRO A 16 10.52 8.27 -11.83
N GLY A 17 11.10 8.79 -10.72
CA GLY A 17 11.22 10.23 -10.49
C GLY A 17 12.14 10.93 -11.51
N GLU A 18 13.20 10.26 -11.96
CA GLU A 18 14.10 10.79 -12.96
C GLU A 18 13.45 10.81 -14.35
N LEU A 19 12.67 9.77 -14.70
CA LEU A 19 11.91 9.72 -15.95
C LEU A 19 10.88 10.85 -16.02
N ALA A 20 10.24 11.19 -14.91
CA ALA A 20 9.23 12.24 -14.86
C ALA A 20 9.77 13.62 -15.30
N TYR A 21 11.02 13.96 -14.98
CA TYR A 21 11.62 15.23 -15.42
C TYR A 21 12.44 15.11 -16.72
N PHE A 22 12.61 13.91 -17.24
CA PHE A 22 13.43 13.70 -18.44
C PHE A 22 12.84 14.37 -19.69
N GLY A 23 11.52 14.62 -19.73
CA GLY A 23 10.89 15.41 -20.78
C GLY A 23 11.48 16.83 -20.91
N GLN A 24 11.94 17.43 -19.80
CA GLN A 24 12.62 18.74 -19.79
C GLN A 24 14.02 18.65 -20.45
N VAL A 25 14.68 17.50 -20.35
CA VAL A 25 15.99 17.27 -20.98
C VAL A 25 15.88 17.24 -22.49
N GLY A 26 14.79 16.70 -23.04
CA GLY A 26 14.50 16.73 -24.48
C GLY A 26 14.43 18.15 -25.02
N ALA A 27 13.61 19.00 -24.43
CA ALA A 27 13.48 20.40 -24.81
C ALA A 27 14.82 21.18 -24.72
N LEU A 28 15.59 20.93 -23.66
CA LEU A 28 16.92 21.54 -23.52
C LEU A 28 17.89 21.05 -24.59
N ALA A 29 17.85 19.77 -24.96
CA ALA A 29 18.68 19.19 -25.99
C ALA A 29 18.39 19.80 -27.38
N GLU A 30 17.12 20.06 -27.70
CA GLU A 30 16.70 20.75 -28.92
C GLU A 30 17.26 22.16 -29.00
N VAL A 31 17.09 22.97 -27.91
CA VAL A 31 17.63 24.34 -27.83
C VAL A 31 19.15 24.36 -28.03
N MET A 32 19.85 23.34 -27.55
CA MET A 32 21.31 23.22 -27.64
C MET A 32 21.76 22.48 -28.90
N SER A 33 20.85 22.14 -29.82
CA SER A 33 21.13 21.38 -31.06
C SER A 33 21.96 20.12 -30.81
N THR A 34 21.66 19.43 -29.67
CA THR A 34 22.33 18.17 -29.32
C THR A 34 21.30 17.04 -29.26
N PRO A 35 21.65 15.81 -29.71
CA PRO A 35 20.71 14.70 -29.59
C PRO A 35 20.39 14.40 -28.12
N ALA A 36 19.11 14.19 -27.72
CA ALA A 36 18.73 13.75 -26.40
C ALA A 36 19.18 12.29 -26.17
N PRO A 37 19.67 11.92 -24.97
CA PRO A 37 19.92 10.52 -24.68
C PRO A 37 18.59 9.77 -24.52
N LEU A 38 18.56 8.50 -24.89
CA LEU A 38 17.40 7.64 -24.65
C LEU A 38 17.25 7.43 -23.13
N ALA A 39 16.07 7.78 -22.59
CA ALA A 39 15.76 7.50 -21.20
C ALA A 39 15.11 6.11 -21.10
N LEU A 40 15.73 5.22 -20.36
CA LEU A 40 15.24 3.86 -20.11
C LEU A 40 14.89 3.69 -18.64
N PRO A 41 13.73 3.11 -18.32
CA PRO A 41 13.40 2.78 -16.95
C PRO A 41 14.36 1.70 -16.43
N ARG A 42 14.92 1.94 -15.24
CA ARG A 42 15.70 0.90 -14.57
C ARG A 42 14.80 -0.26 -14.15
N TRP A 43 15.34 -1.46 -14.14
CA TRP A 43 14.68 -2.59 -13.53
C TRP A 43 14.45 -2.34 -12.03
N SER A 44 13.28 -2.74 -11.55
CA SER A 44 12.89 -2.70 -10.14
C SER A 44 12.41 -4.10 -9.75
N GLY A 45 12.93 -4.63 -8.65
CA GLY A 45 12.62 -5.98 -8.17
C GLY A 45 12.24 -5.99 -6.70
N LEU A 46 11.35 -6.90 -6.35
CA LEU A 46 10.95 -7.20 -4.98
C LEU A 46 11.36 -8.62 -4.64
N ILE A 47 12.20 -8.78 -3.61
CA ILE A 47 12.64 -10.09 -3.12
C ILE A 47 11.65 -10.56 -2.07
N ILE A 48 10.98 -11.69 -2.33
CA ILE A 48 10.03 -12.30 -1.40
C ILE A 48 10.72 -13.50 -0.75
N GLU A 49 11.04 -13.37 0.52
CA GLU A 49 11.65 -14.45 1.30
C GLU A 49 10.62 -15.55 1.60
N PRO A 50 11.02 -16.83 1.70
CA PRO A 50 10.09 -17.96 1.86
C PRO A 50 9.17 -17.86 3.09
N TYR A 51 9.58 -17.17 4.15
CA TYR A 51 8.73 -16.98 5.31
C TYR A 51 7.61 -15.97 5.04
N VAL A 52 7.88 -14.94 4.21
CA VAL A 52 6.86 -13.96 3.79
C VAL A 52 5.82 -14.64 2.92
N ASP A 53 6.26 -15.45 1.96
CA ASP A 53 5.38 -16.20 1.07
C ASP A 53 4.42 -17.10 1.88
N ARG A 54 4.95 -17.85 2.85
CA ARG A 54 4.11 -18.64 3.77
C ARG A 54 3.10 -17.82 4.57
N ILE A 55 3.45 -16.59 4.95
CA ILE A 55 2.51 -15.69 5.64
C ILE A 55 1.41 -15.24 4.67
N LEU A 56 1.76 -14.84 3.46
CA LEU A 56 0.80 -14.44 2.43
C LEU A 56 -0.19 -15.58 2.14
N GLU A 57 0.32 -16.79 1.90
CA GLU A 57 -0.51 -17.98 1.67
C GLU A 57 -1.41 -18.31 2.87
N ARG A 58 -0.84 -18.33 4.08
CA ARG A 58 -1.57 -18.67 5.31
C ARG A 58 -2.79 -17.78 5.56
N TYR A 59 -2.68 -16.50 5.24
CA TYR A 59 -3.74 -15.53 5.49
C TYR A 59 -4.51 -15.12 4.24
N GLY A 60 -4.15 -15.65 3.07
CA GLY A 60 -4.75 -15.29 1.79
C GLY A 60 -4.57 -13.81 1.48
N LEU A 61 -3.34 -13.30 1.63
CA LEU A 61 -2.96 -11.92 1.42
C LEU A 61 -2.21 -11.76 0.10
N THR A 62 -2.36 -10.60 -0.50
CA THR A 62 -1.52 -10.15 -1.62
C THR A 62 -0.44 -9.20 -1.11
N ILE A 63 0.56 -8.93 -1.95
CA ILE A 63 1.60 -7.93 -1.65
C ILE A 63 0.96 -6.54 -1.45
N GLU A 64 -0.02 -6.20 -2.29
CA GLU A 64 -0.75 -4.93 -2.21
C GLU A 64 -1.53 -4.77 -0.90
N ASP A 65 -2.10 -5.85 -0.37
CA ASP A 65 -2.77 -5.82 0.94
C ASP A 65 -1.84 -5.27 2.03
N LEU A 66 -0.56 -5.64 1.97
CA LEU A 66 0.42 -5.25 2.99
C LEU A 66 0.73 -3.74 3.01
N ARG A 67 0.34 -2.96 2.00
CA ARG A 67 0.48 -1.49 2.03
C ARG A 67 -0.26 -0.86 3.21
N ASP A 68 -1.42 -1.43 3.59
CA ASP A 68 -2.15 -1.02 4.81
C ASP A 68 -2.21 -2.19 5.79
N ARG A 69 -1.08 -2.42 6.49
CA ARG A 69 -0.97 -3.45 7.53
C ARG A 69 -2.05 -3.34 8.61
N HIS A 70 -2.48 -2.11 8.92
CA HIS A 70 -3.49 -1.89 9.96
C HIS A 70 -4.87 -2.36 9.52
N ALA A 71 -5.25 -2.12 8.26
CA ALA A 71 -6.47 -2.64 7.67
C ALA A 71 -6.44 -4.17 7.59
N VAL A 72 -5.29 -4.75 7.17
CA VAL A 72 -5.11 -6.21 7.13
C VAL A 72 -5.28 -6.83 8.51
N VAL A 73 -4.55 -6.35 9.51
CA VAL A 73 -4.68 -6.85 10.89
C VAL A 73 -6.11 -6.72 11.39
N LYS A 74 -6.76 -5.57 11.17
CA LYS A 74 -8.17 -5.36 11.55
C LYS A 74 -9.08 -6.40 10.91
N ARG A 75 -8.93 -6.64 9.61
CA ARG A 75 -9.71 -7.62 8.81
C ARG A 75 -9.51 -9.05 9.33
N LEU A 76 -8.26 -9.47 9.55
CA LEU A 76 -7.93 -10.82 9.99
C LEU A 76 -8.38 -11.08 11.43
N VAL A 77 -8.16 -10.14 12.33
CA VAL A 77 -8.61 -10.23 13.73
C VAL A 77 -10.14 -10.25 13.80
N ALA A 78 -10.83 -9.43 12.99
CA ALA A 78 -12.29 -9.42 12.94
C ALA A 78 -12.86 -10.78 12.52
N LYS A 79 -12.21 -11.48 11.58
CA LYS A 79 -12.61 -12.87 11.17
C LYS A 79 -12.46 -13.88 12.30
N ARG A 80 -11.56 -13.64 13.28
CA ARG A 80 -11.34 -14.50 14.46
C ARG A 80 -12.23 -14.14 15.64
N MET A 81 -12.90 -12.96 15.59
CA MET A 81 -13.85 -12.60 16.64
C MET A 81 -15.09 -13.51 16.58
N PRO A 82 -15.69 -13.84 17.74
CA PRO A 82 -16.97 -14.53 17.75
C PRO A 82 -18.00 -13.73 16.92
N GLY A 83 -18.68 -14.40 15.99
CA GLY A 83 -19.61 -13.72 15.06
C GLY A 83 -20.71 -12.93 15.76
N GLY A 84 -21.12 -13.34 16.94
CA GLY A 84 -22.07 -12.60 17.80
C GLY A 84 -21.57 -11.22 18.22
N VAL A 85 -20.25 -11.05 18.46
CA VAL A 85 -19.68 -9.75 18.86
C VAL A 85 -19.70 -8.77 17.70
N THR A 86 -19.26 -9.21 16.52
CA THR A 86 -19.25 -8.38 15.30
C THR A 86 -20.67 -7.94 14.94
N LYS A 87 -21.63 -8.88 14.99
CA LYS A 87 -23.05 -8.58 14.74
C LYS A 87 -23.60 -7.58 15.77
N ALA A 88 -23.37 -7.80 17.07
CA ALA A 88 -23.85 -6.91 18.11
C ALA A 88 -23.33 -5.48 17.97
N LEU A 89 -22.06 -5.30 17.56
CA LEU A 89 -21.51 -3.96 17.29
C LEU A 89 -22.15 -3.28 16.07
N ALA A 90 -22.41 -4.04 15.00
CA ALA A 90 -23.12 -3.55 13.83
C ALA A 90 -24.57 -3.19 14.15
N ASP A 91 -25.29 -4.06 14.87
CA ASP A 91 -26.66 -3.84 15.30
C ASP A 91 -26.77 -2.59 16.20
N MET A 92 -25.81 -2.41 17.11
CA MET A 92 -25.79 -1.24 18.00
C MET A 92 -25.66 0.07 17.22
N ARG A 93 -24.82 0.10 16.18
CA ARG A 93 -24.66 1.25 15.29
C ARG A 93 -25.97 1.56 14.55
N GLU A 94 -26.55 0.55 13.93
CA GLU A 94 -27.79 0.66 13.16
C GLU A 94 -28.98 1.08 14.04
N ILE A 95 -29.13 0.48 15.23
CA ILE A 95 -30.19 0.84 16.19
C ILE A 95 -30.03 2.30 16.63
N THR A 96 -28.79 2.75 16.87
CA THR A 96 -28.53 4.14 17.26
C THR A 96 -28.99 5.11 16.17
N HIS A 97 -28.61 4.87 14.89
CA HIS A 97 -29.05 5.69 13.77
C HIS A 97 -30.58 5.70 13.65
N ARG A 98 -31.21 4.52 13.63
CA ARG A 98 -32.68 4.41 13.51
C ARG A 98 -33.42 5.12 14.64
N ALA A 99 -32.90 5.03 15.87
CA ALA A 99 -33.53 5.70 17.02
C ALA A 99 -33.45 7.23 16.89
N VAL A 100 -32.32 7.75 16.45
CA VAL A 100 -32.15 9.20 16.21
C VAL A 100 -33.02 9.69 15.05
N ASP A 101 -33.09 8.93 13.96
CA ASP A 101 -33.94 9.28 12.81
C ASP A 101 -35.42 9.26 13.17
N ALA A 102 -35.87 8.30 13.97
CA ALA A 102 -37.23 8.26 14.48
C ALA A 102 -37.54 9.49 15.36
N LEU A 103 -36.60 9.90 16.22
CA LEU A 103 -36.74 11.12 17.00
C LEU A 103 -36.83 12.37 16.11
N ARG A 104 -35.98 12.47 15.08
CA ARG A 104 -36.03 13.58 14.10
C ARG A 104 -37.39 13.67 13.40
N ALA A 105 -37.90 12.53 12.96
CA ALA A 105 -39.18 12.47 12.32
C ALA A 105 -40.33 12.96 13.25
N ALA A 106 -40.35 12.46 14.50
CA ALA A 106 -41.32 12.87 15.50
C ALA A 106 -41.27 14.38 15.82
N LEU A 107 -40.04 14.94 15.92
CA LEU A 107 -39.84 16.38 16.15
C LEU A 107 -40.25 17.25 14.96
N ALA A 108 -40.12 16.73 13.73
CA ALA A 108 -40.53 17.44 12.53
C ALA A 108 -42.03 17.58 12.36
N GLU A 109 -42.84 16.69 12.99
CA GLU A 109 -44.30 16.75 13.02
C GLU A 109 -44.80 17.85 13.96
N ASP A 110 -43.98 18.29 14.92
CA ASP A 110 -44.39 19.34 15.87
C ASP A 110 -44.17 20.73 15.31
N ARG A 111 -45.27 21.43 15.05
CA ARG A 111 -45.28 22.82 14.52
C ARG A 111 -44.57 23.85 15.43
N ARG A 112 -44.32 23.54 16.69
CA ARG A 112 -43.70 24.44 17.67
C ARG A 112 -42.23 24.16 17.92
N SER A 113 -41.67 23.14 17.22
CA SER A 113 -40.24 22.76 17.31
C SER A 113 -39.74 22.75 18.74
N LEU A 114 -40.00 21.66 19.48
CA LEU A 114 -39.54 21.49 20.88
C LEU A 114 -38.06 21.64 21.07
N VAL A 115 -37.28 21.25 20.05
CA VAL A 115 -35.79 21.24 20.12
C VAL A 115 -35.22 21.60 18.76
N ASP A 116 -34.17 22.42 18.75
CA ASP A 116 -33.42 22.75 17.52
C ASP A 116 -32.78 21.46 16.92
N LYS A 117 -32.85 21.33 15.61
CA LYS A 117 -32.22 20.21 14.89
C LYS A 117 -30.75 20.00 15.27
N ARG A 118 -30.01 21.09 15.49
CA ARG A 118 -28.60 21.05 15.89
C ARG A 118 -28.37 20.28 17.21
N VAL A 119 -29.32 20.28 18.12
CA VAL A 119 -29.22 19.55 19.39
C VAL A 119 -29.31 18.05 19.14
N VAL A 120 -30.19 17.62 18.24
CA VAL A 120 -30.34 16.20 17.87
C VAL A 120 -29.12 15.73 17.09
N ASP A 121 -28.62 16.53 16.14
CA ASP A 121 -27.43 16.21 15.35
C ASP A 121 -26.18 16.13 16.26
N GLY A 122 -26.05 17.04 17.23
CA GLY A 122 -24.98 16.98 18.23
C GLY A 122 -25.04 15.76 19.14
N ALA A 123 -26.26 15.40 19.57
CA ALA A 123 -26.47 14.18 20.38
C ALA A 123 -26.14 12.91 19.58
N GLU A 124 -26.53 12.82 18.30
CA GLU A 124 -26.15 11.72 17.44
C GLU A 124 -24.63 11.58 17.33
N GLY A 125 -23.91 12.66 17.04
CA GLY A 125 -22.47 12.66 16.97
C GLY A 125 -21.79 12.13 18.25
N GLN A 126 -22.30 12.53 19.41
CA GLN A 126 -21.81 12.02 20.69
C GLN A 126 -22.11 10.51 20.90
N LEU A 127 -23.30 10.05 20.55
CA LEU A 127 -23.69 8.64 20.64
C LEU A 127 -22.80 7.80 19.72
N MET A 128 -22.64 8.21 18.47
CA MET A 128 -21.82 7.52 17.49
C MET A 128 -20.35 7.48 17.91
N HIS A 129 -19.82 8.58 18.47
CA HIS A 129 -18.46 8.58 19.01
C HIS A 129 -18.27 7.55 20.15
N ARG A 130 -19.29 7.35 21.01
CA ARG A 130 -19.25 6.33 22.06
C ARG A 130 -19.28 4.90 21.50
N VAL A 131 -20.09 4.65 20.46
CA VAL A 131 -20.12 3.38 19.73
C VAL A 131 -18.75 3.10 19.10
N ASP A 132 -18.18 4.05 18.39
CA ASP A 132 -16.86 3.94 17.77
C ASP A 132 -15.74 3.69 18.81
N ARG A 133 -15.83 4.34 19.96
CA ARG A 133 -14.87 4.13 21.05
C ARG A 133 -14.97 2.71 21.62
N LEU A 134 -16.18 2.18 21.75
CA LEU A 134 -16.38 0.81 22.21
C LEU A 134 -15.84 -0.20 21.18
N GLU A 135 -16.16 -0.02 19.90
CA GLU A 135 -15.65 -0.85 18.81
C GLU A 135 -14.12 -0.88 18.80
N ARG A 136 -13.47 0.30 18.90
CA ARG A 136 -12.00 0.38 18.99
C ARG A 136 -11.44 -0.37 20.19
N ARG A 137 -12.10 -0.32 21.36
CA ARG A 137 -11.66 -1.06 22.55
C ARG A 137 -11.80 -2.57 22.39
N VAL A 138 -12.91 -3.04 21.81
CA VAL A 138 -13.14 -4.46 21.52
C VAL A 138 -12.09 -4.96 20.52
N LEU A 139 -11.85 -4.22 19.44
CA LEU A 139 -10.84 -4.57 18.46
C LEU A 139 -9.42 -4.57 19.05
N ALA A 140 -9.09 -3.60 19.90
CA ALA A 140 -7.80 -3.57 20.58
C ALA A 140 -7.61 -4.77 21.55
N ALA A 141 -8.67 -5.20 22.22
CA ALA A 141 -8.64 -6.40 23.05
C ALA A 141 -8.47 -7.67 22.19
N ALA A 142 -9.18 -7.75 21.06
CA ALA A 142 -9.04 -8.85 20.11
C ALA A 142 -7.62 -8.93 19.51
N LYS A 143 -7.03 -7.79 19.13
CA LYS A 143 -5.64 -7.74 18.64
C LYS A 143 -4.64 -8.26 19.69
N ARG A 144 -4.82 -7.88 20.97
CA ARG A 144 -3.95 -8.39 22.04
C ARG A 144 -4.09 -9.90 22.26
N ARG A 145 -5.22 -10.48 21.91
CA ARG A 145 -5.45 -11.92 21.99
C ARG A 145 -4.84 -12.66 20.80
N GLU A 146 -4.83 -12.04 19.63
CA GLU A 146 -4.36 -12.60 18.35
C GLU A 146 -2.95 -12.07 18.00
N VAL A 147 -2.02 -12.15 18.95
CA VAL A 147 -0.64 -11.62 18.81
C VAL A 147 0.06 -12.19 17.57
N GLU A 148 -0.10 -13.50 17.32
CA GLU A 148 0.52 -14.18 16.20
C GLU A 148 0.15 -13.55 14.84
N ILE A 149 -1.13 -13.14 14.65
CA ILE A 149 -1.56 -12.46 13.42
C ILE A 149 -0.85 -11.12 13.26
N VAL A 150 -0.76 -10.37 14.36
CA VAL A 150 -0.11 -9.05 14.35
C VAL A 150 1.36 -9.19 13.99
N GLU A 151 2.07 -10.10 14.65
CA GLU A 151 3.50 -10.34 14.44
C GLU A 151 3.79 -10.81 13.00
N HIS A 152 2.98 -11.73 12.47
CA HIS A 152 3.16 -12.20 11.09
C HIS A 152 2.93 -11.09 10.06
N VAL A 153 1.86 -10.32 10.21
CA VAL A 153 1.57 -9.22 9.28
C VAL A 153 2.62 -8.13 9.38
N ASP A 154 3.07 -7.78 10.60
CA ASP A 154 4.12 -6.79 10.79
C ASP A 154 5.46 -7.26 10.22
N ALA A 155 5.80 -8.55 10.37
CA ALA A 155 7.02 -9.12 9.79
C ALA A 155 6.97 -9.12 8.25
N ALA A 156 5.84 -9.52 7.66
CA ALA A 156 5.66 -9.50 6.22
C ALA A 156 5.68 -8.05 5.66
N HIS A 157 5.00 -7.12 6.34
CA HIS A 157 5.03 -5.70 5.96
C HIS A 157 6.46 -5.14 6.03
N ALA A 158 7.20 -5.39 7.11
CA ALA A 158 8.57 -4.90 7.27
C ALA A 158 9.53 -5.45 6.21
N ALA A 159 9.28 -6.66 5.69
CA ALA A 159 10.06 -7.24 4.61
C ALA A 159 9.74 -6.63 3.24
N ILE A 160 8.47 -6.31 2.96
CA ILE A 160 8.00 -5.83 1.66
C ILE A 160 8.02 -4.30 1.57
N TYR A 161 7.59 -3.63 2.66
CA TYR A 161 7.51 -2.17 2.78
C TYR A 161 8.26 -1.67 4.03
N PRO A 162 9.59 -1.86 4.10
CA PRO A 162 10.37 -1.37 5.23
C PRO A 162 10.23 0.15 5.34
N GLN A 163 9.91 0.66 6.54
CA GLN A 163 9.67 2.08 6.80
C GLN A 163 8.54 2.69 5.95
N ASP A 164 7.55 1.88 5.54
CA ASP A 164 6.43 2.23 4.65
C ASP A 164 6.85 2.62 3.21
N ASP A 165 8.12 2.38 2.84
CA ASP A 165 8.68 2.62 1.51
C ASP A 165 8.93 1.30 0.74
N PRO A 166 9.02 1.33 -0.60
CA PRO A 166 9.40 0.15 -1.39
C PRO A 166 10.72 -0.46 -0.93
N GLN A 167 10.78 -1.78 -0.84
CA GLN A 167 11.95 -2.55 -0.37
C GLN A 167 13.26 -2.07 -1.00
N GLU A 168 13.30 -1.88 -2.32
CA GLU A 168 14.49 -1.47 -3.07
C GLU A 168 15.07 -0.09 -2.69
N ARG A 169 14.25 0.76 -2.04
CA ARG A 169 14.67 2.09 -1.61
C ARG A 169 15.31 2.10 -0.24
N VAL A 170 15.00 1.10 0.57
CA VAL A 170 15.39 1.04 1.99
C VAL A 170 16.40 -0.05 2.24
N LEU A 171 16.21 -1.23 1.63
CA LEU A 171 17.06 -2.38 1.88
C LEU A 171 18.11 -2.57 0.80
N ASN A 172 19.31 -2.99 1.25
CA ASN A 172 20.32 -3.51 0.36
C ASN A 172 20.07 -5.02 0.16
N PHE A 173 20.19 -5.50 -1.08
CA PHE A 173 19.98 -6.92 -1.40
C PHE A 173 21.13 -7.84 -0.94
N LEU A 174 22.30 -7.31 -0.58
CA LEU A 174 23.45 -8.11 -0.20
C LEU A 174 23.22 -9.04 1.01
N PRO A 175 22.53 -8.63 2.10
CA PRO A 175 22.18 -9.55 3.18
C PRO A 175 21.27 -10.69 2.73
N MET A 176 20.33 -10.42 1.81
CA MET A 176 19.47 -11.45 1.22
C MET A 176 20.27 -12.40 0.33
N LEU A 177 21.16 -11.85 -0.50
CA LEU A 177 22.08 -12.64 -1.32
C LEU A 177 23.01 -13.52 -0.47
N ALA A 178 23.47 -13.03 0.67
CA ALA A 178 24.30 -13.82 1.59
C ALA A 178 23.56 -15.02 2.20
N ARG A 179 22.23 -14.91 2.37
CA ARG A 179 21.38 -16.00 2.87
C ARG A 179 20.98 -16.98 1.77
N GLU A 180 20.51 -16.46 0.64
CA GLU A 180 19.92 -17.25 -0.46
C GLU A 180 20.95 -17.71 -1.49
N GLY A 181 22.16 -17.16 -1.44
CA GLY A 181 23.27 -17.56 -2.28
C GLY A 181 23.12 -17.20 -3.77
N PRO A 182 23.90 -17.87 -4.64
CA PRO A 182 23.94 -17.55 -6.08
C PRO A 182 22.59 -17.68 -6.80
N THR A 183 21.68 -18.48 -6.29
CA THR A 183 20.34 -18.71 -6.88
C THR A 183 19.55 -17.41 -6.97
N LEU A 184 19.57 -16.60 -5.91
CA LEU A 184 18.93 -15.28 -5.91
C LEU A 184 19.56 -14.36 -6.95
N PHE A 185 20.90 -14.33 -7.03
CA PHE A 185 21.59 -13.50 -8.03
C PHE A 185 21.21 -13.87 -9.45
N GLU A 186 21.14 -15.16 -9.77
CA GLU A 186 20.72 -15.64 -11.09
C GLU A 186 19.24 -15.30 -11.38
N ALA A 187 18.37 -15.37 -10.38
CA ALA A 187 16.96 -14.96 -10.52
C ALA A 187 16.85 -13.45 -10.81
N MET A 188 17.58 -12.62 -10.06
CA MET A 188 17.64 -11.17 -10.30
C MET A 188 18.19 -10.85 -11.70
N ARG A 189 19.25 -11.54 -12.12
CA ARG A 189 19.87 -11.35 -13.45
C ARG A 189 18.89 -11.72 -14.57
N ARG A 190 18.15 -12.82 -14.44
CA ARG A 190 17.11 -13.21 -15.41
C ARG A 190 15.99 -12.18 -15.48
N ALA A 191 15.48 -11.73 -14.35
CA ALA A 191 14.42 -10.73 -14.29
C ALA A 191 14.85 -9.38 -14.89
N ALA A 192 16.06 -8.92 -14.61
CA ALA A 192 16.62 -7.71 -15.20
C ALA A 192 16.83 -7.85 -16.72
N ARG A 193 17.23 -9.02 -17.20
CA ARG A 193 17.35 -9.30 -18.65
C ARG A 193 15.98 -9.28 -19.32
N SER A 194 15.01 -9.99 -18.77
CA SER A 194 13.64 -10.00 -19.31
C SER A 194 13.03 -8.60 -19.38
N HIS A 195 13.28 -7.77 -18.36
CA HIS A 195 12.90 -6.36 -18.39
C HIS A 195 13.58 -5.60 -19.54
N ALA A 196 14.89 -5.79 -19.75
CA ALA A 196 15.60 -5.12 -20.83
C ALA A 196 15.08 -5.57 -22.21
N GLU A 197 14.78 -6.86 -22.38
CA GLU A 197 14.20 -7.41 -23.61
C GLU A 197 12.82 -6.82 -23.88
N SER A 198 11.95 -6.69 -22.87
CA SER A 198 10.63 -6.08 -23.01
C SER A 198 10.67 -4.61 -23.44
N LEU A 199 11.70 -3.86 -23.02
CA LEU A 199 11.89 -2.47 -23.44
C LEU A 199 12.31 -2.35 -24.91
N ILE A 200 12.96 -3.37 -25.46
CA ILE A 200 13.35 -3.41 -26.87
C ILE A 200 12.14 -3.77 -27.74
N GLU A 201 11.33 -4.72 -27.29
CA GLU A 201 10.17 -5.23 -28.04
C GLU A 201 8.99 -4.26 -28.08
N ALA A 202 8.81 -3.46 -27.03
CA ALA A 202 7.71 -2.51 -26.90
C ALA A 202 8.18 -1.15 -26.36
N PRO A 203 8.92 -0.37 -27.18
CA PRO A 203 9.48 0.91 -26.74
C PRO A 203 8.42 1.95 -26.34
N ASP A 204 7.20 1.83 -26.86
CA ASP A 204 6.07 2.74 -26.55
C ASP A 204 5.30 2.33 -25.28
N ALA A 205 5.56 1.15 -24.72
CA ALA A 205 4.91 0.64 -23.51
C ALA A 205 5.56 1.12 -22.20
N ILE A 206 6.40 2.15 -22.25
CA ILE A 206 7.07 2.73 -21.07
C ILE A 206 6.05 3.52 -20.25
N ALA A 207 5.18 2.79 -19.53
CA ALA A 207 4.30 3.41 -18.57
C ALA A 207 5.06 3.77 -17.27
N PRO A 208 4.79 4.94 -16.66
CA PRO A 208 5.48 5.39 -15.45
C PRO A 208 5.18 4.54 -14.21
N ASP A 209 4.25 3.59 -14.27
CA ASP A 209 3.84 2.73 -13.16
C ASP A 209 4.53 1.35 -13.22
N GLN A 210 5.85 1.33 -13.01
CA GLN A 210 6.57 0.08 -12.84
C GLN A 210 6.39 -0.43 -11.40
N ARG A 211 5.43 -1.34 -11.21
CA ARG A 211 5.37 -2.18 -10.02
C ARG A 211 6.60 -3.09 -10.00
N ALA A 212 7.26 -3.16 -8.85
CA ALA A 212 8.42 -4.03 -8.69
C ALA A 212 8.04 -5.48 -9.04
N THR A 213 8.84 -6.13 -9.88
CA THR A 213 8.62 -7.54 -10.24
C THR A 213 8.95 -8.42 -9.04
N PRO A 214 8.01 -9.24 -8.53
CA PRO A 214 8.29 -10.18 -7.44
C PRO A 214 9.33 -11.22 -7.87
N ILE A 215 10.31 -11.46 -7.02
CA ILE A 215 11.26 -12.56 -7.14
C ILE A 215 11.04 -13.46 -5.94
N ALA A 216 10.45 -14.64 -6.19
CA ALA A 216 10.39 -15.71 -5.22
C ALA A 216 11.78 -16.37 -5.14
N THR A 217 12.27 -16.56 -3.93
CA THR A 217 13.55 -17.25 -3.63
C THR A 217 13.32 -18.69 -3.28
#